data_fdf96eadf18f34360bdd3c3cbe6e0b9a
#
_entry.id   fdf96eadf18f34360bdd3c3cbe6e0b9a
#
_cell.length_a   1.000
_cell.length_b   1.000
_cell.length_c   1.000
_cell.angle_alpha   90.00
_cell.angle_beta   90.00
_cell.angle_gamma   90.00
#
_symmetry.space_group_name_H-M   'P 1'
#
loop_
_entity.id
_entity.type
_entity.pdbx_description
1 polymer ?
#
loop_
_entity_poly.entity_id
_entity_poly.type
_entity_poly.pdbx_seq_one_letter_code
_entity_poly.pdbx_strand_id
1 'polypeptide(L)'
;SSDLAKYGISHNLRLANTTHMARHTFIRNTTSYWLWIGIAIAILLADQFTKVLIVSTYQLGEGFSVTGFFNIVRVHNEGAAFSFLADAGGWQRWFFTVIGVVAAVLILWMLKSHAGQKLFSFALACILSGAIGNVIDRVLYGYVVDFLDFHLRSWHFPAFNIADSAITIGAICLILDELLRVRRTR
;
A
#
# COMPACT_ATOMS: atom_id res chain seq x y z
N SER A 1 -35.87 -39.33 33.92
CA SER A 1 -34.64 -38.70 34.48
C SER A 1 -33.42 -38.77 33.52
N SER A 2 -33.47 -39.59 32.44
CA SER A 2 -32.33 -39.77 31.50
C SER A 2 -32.25 -38.74 30.38
N ASP A 3 -33.32 -38.06 30.06
CA ASP A 3 -33.39 -37.15 28.88
C ASP A 3 -32.80 -35.74 29.18
N LEU A 4 -32.92 -35.26 30.42
CA LEU A 4 -32.36 -33.97 30.81
C LEU A 4 -30.82 -33.97 30.82
N ALA A 5 -30.19 -35.08 31.12
CA ALA A 5 -28.73 -35.24 31.11
C ALA A 5 -28.18 -35.21 29.66
N LYS A 6 -28.90 -35.78 28.69
CA LYS A 6 -28.52 -35.76 27.25
C LYS A 6 -28.62 -34.37 26.68
N TYR A 7 -29.63 -33.57 27.04
CA TYR A 7 -29.80 -32.20 26.60
C TYR A 7 -28.68 -31.27 27.14
N GLY A 8 -28.30 -31.43 28.40
CA GLY A 8 -27.22 -30.65 29.01
C GLY A 8 -25.85 -30.93 28.41
N ILE A 9 -25.53 -32.17 28.08
CA ILE A 9 -24.25 -32.54 27.45
C ILE A 9 -24.18 -32.03 26.01
N SER A 10 -25.25 -32.15 25.25
CA SER A 10 -25.29 -31.67 23.85
C SER A 10 -25.17 -30.13 23.75
N HIS A 11 -25.77 -29.41 24.70
CA HIS A 11 -25.69 -27.94 24.74
C HIS A 11 -24.27 -27.47 25.11
N ASN A 12 -23.62 -28.09 26.07
CA ASN A 12 -22.25 -27.76 26.48
C ASN A 12 -21.23 -28.08 25.38
N LEU A 13 -21.40 -29.18 24.62
CA LEU A 13 -20.56 -29.52 23.48
C LEU A 13 -20.72 -28.50 22.31
N ARG A 14 -21.93 -28.00 22.06
CA ARG A 14 -22.16 -26.93 21.03
C ARG A 14 -21.52 -25.62 21.47
N LEU A 15 -21.63 -25.21 22.73
CA LEU A 15 -20.98 -23.97 23.22
C LEU A 15 -19.46 -24.08 23.21
N ALA A 16 -18.88 -25.22 23.57
CA ALA A 16 -17.44 -25.47 23.51
C ALA A 16 -16.91 -25.43 22.08
N ASN A 17 -17.63 -26.00 21.10
CA ASN A 17 -17.26 -25.95 19.69
C ASN A 17 -17.36 -24.55 19.10
N THR A 18 -18.40 -23.78 19.45
CA THR A 18 -18.54 -22.40 18.97
C THR A 18 -17.46 -21.47 19.52
N THR A 19 -17.09 -21.62 20.79
CA THR A 19 -16.00 -20.82 21.38
C THR A 19 -14.64 -21.20 20.83
N HIS A 20 -14.39 -22.49 20.56
CA HIS A 20 -13.13 -22.97 19.96
C HIS A 20 -12.99 -22.49 18.51
N MET A 21 -14.05 -22.57 17.69
CA MET A 21 -14.04 -22.06 16.32
C MET A 21 -13.84 -20.54 16.28
N ALA A 22 -14.52 -19.78 17.14
CA ALA A 22 -14.36 -18.32 17.21
C ALA A 22 -12.93 -17.92 17.61
N ARG A 23 -12.31 -18.65 18.53
CA ARG A 23 -10.92 -18.40 18.97
C ARG A 23 -9.91 -18.68 17.86
N HIS A 24 -10.06 -19.78 17.12
CA HIS A 24 -9.19 -20.11 15.99
C HIS A 24 -9.33 -19.11 14.84
N THR A 25 -10.54 -18.65 14.55
CA THR A 25 -10.78 -17.65 13.50
C THR A 25 -10.16 -16.30 13.89
N PHE A 26 -10.30 -15.89 15.15
CA PHE A 26 -9.72 -14.65 15.66
C PHE A 26 -8.18 -14.66 15.59
N ILE A 27 -7.53 -15.72 16.06
CA ILE A 27 -6.07 -15.86 16.03
C ILE A 27 -5.56 -15.85 14.58
N ARG A 28 -6.22 -16.58 13.67
CA ARG A 28 -5.83 -16.63 12.25
C ARG A 28 -5.93 -15.29 11.56
N ASN A 29 -6.97 -14.50 11.84
CA ASN A 29 -7.12 -13.16 11.27
C ASN A 29 -6.07 -12.19 11.81
N THR A 30 -5.72 -12.29 13.08
CA THR A 30 -4.70 -11.45 13.72
C THR A 30 -3.32 -11.72 13.11
N THR A 31 -2.94 -13.01 12.96
CA THR A 31 -1.66 -13.39 12.35
C THR A 31 -1.59 -12.90 10.89
N SER A 32 -2.66 -13.02 10.11
CA SER A 32 -2.71 -12.52 8.73
C SER A 32 -2.58 -10.99 8.68
N TYR A 33 -3.20 -10.25 9.59
CA TYR A 33 -3.08 -8.79 9.66
C TYR A 33 -1.62 -8.35 9.83
N TRP A 34 -0.90 -8.92 10.79
CA TRP A 34 0.50 -8.58 11.04
C TRP A 34 1.44 -8.94 9.89
N LEU A 35 1.12 -10.02 9.15
CA LEU A 35 1.85 -10.35 7.92
C LEU A 35 1.74 -9.22 6.88
N TRP A 36 0.53 -8.68 6.66
CA TRP A 36 0.32 -7.61 5.69
C TRP A 36 0.94 -6.29 6.12
N ILE A 37 0.90 -5.99 7.41
CA ILE A 37 1.64 -4.86 7.98
C ILE A 37 3.15 -5.04 7.77
N GLY A 38 3.69 -6.24 7.99
CA GLY A 38 5.11 -6.56 7.73
C GLY A 38 5.50 -6.33 6.26
N ILE A 39 4.65 -6.75 5.32
CA ILE A 39 4.85 -6.51 3.88
C ILE A 39 4.83 -5.00 3.58
N ALA A 40 3.85 -4.26 4.11
CA ALA A 40 3.77 -2.82 3.92
C ALA A 40 5.02 -2.10 4.47
N ILE A 41 5.51 -2.49 5.64
CA ILE A 41 6.74 -1.95 6.23
C ILE A 41 7.95 -2.28 5.35
N ALA A 42 8.08 -3.50 4.83
CA ALA A 42 9.19 -3.89 3.98
C ALA A 42 9.24 -3.05 2.68
N ILE A 43 8.09 -2.83 2.03
CA ILE A 43 8.01 -1.99 0.84
C ILE A 43 8.32 -0.51 1.19
N LEU A 44 7.78 0.00 2.30
CA LEU A 44 8.07 1.35 2.78
C LEU A 44 9.56 1.56 3.04
N LEU A 45 10.21 0.60 3.70
CA LEU A 45 11.65 0.68 3.95
C LEU A 45 12.46 0.66 2.65
N ALA A 46 12.07 -0.17 1.67
CA ALA A 46 12.70 -0.19 0.36
C ALA A 46 12.54 1.15 -0.38
N ASP A 47 11.33 1.76 -0.33
CA ASP A 47 11.07 3.08 -0.91
C ASP A 47 11.97 4.14 -0.27
N GLN A 48 11.94 4.28 1.05
CA GLN A 48 12.69 5.30 1.77
C GLN A 48 14.21 5.08 1.63
N PHE A 49 14.69 3.84 1.66
CA PHE A 49 16.10 3.52 1.46
C PHE A 49 16.57 3.97 0.07
N THR A 50 15.82 3.64 -0.98
CA THR A 50 16.18 4.03 -2.35
C THR A 50 16.15 5.55 -2.52
N LYS A 51 15.16 6.25 -1.96
CA LYS A 51 15.09 7.71 -2.00
C LYS A 51 16.29 8.38 -1.31
N VAL A 52 16.69 7.88 -0.12
CA VAL A 52 17.88 8.36 0.58
C VAL A 52 19.14 8.12 -0.26
N LEU A 53 19.25 6.94 -0.87
CA LEU A 53 20.38 6.61 -1.75
C LEU A 53 20.46 7.57 -2.93
N ILE A 54 19.35 7.85 -3.61
CA ILE A 54 19.29 8.79 -4.72
C ILE A 54 19.70 10.21 -4.29
N VAL A 55 19.14 10.69 -3.19
CA VAL A 55 19.43 12.05 -2.68
C VAL A 55 20.90 12.18 -2.27
N SER A 56 21.53 11.13 -1.75
CA SER A 56 22.94 11.12 -1.36
C SER A 56 23.90 10.99 -2.55
N THR A 57 23.45 10.45 -3.68
CA THR A 57 24.31 10.13 -4.82
C THR A 57 24.26 11.20 -5.91
N TYR A 58 23.10 11.79 -6.17
CA TYR A 58 22.87 12.70 -7.30
C TYR A 58 22.47 14.09 -6.82
N GLN A 59 22.90 15.14 -7.55
CA GLN A 59 22.34 16.48 -7.42
C GLN A 59 20.96 16.55 -8.08
N LEU A 60 20.16 17.57 -7.75
CA LEU A 60 18.86 17.78 -8.36
C LEU A 60 19.00 17.97 -9.87
N GLY A 61 18.23 17.19 -10.64
CA GLY A 61 18.29 17.16 -12.10
C GLY A 61 19.43 16.31 -12.68
N GLU A 62 20.31 15.75 -11.86
CA GLU A 62 21.31 14.79 -12.31
C GLU A 62 20.73 13.38 -12.42
N GLY A 63 21.39 12.54 -13.20
CA GLY A 63 21.02 11.16 -13.35
C GLY A 63 22.05 10.34 -14.12
N PHE A 64 21.78 9.05 -14.21
CA PHE A 64 22.60 8.07 -14.90
C PHE A 64 21.72 7.25 -15.87
N SER A 65 22.17 7.15 -17.14
CA SER A 65 21.50 6.30 -18.12
C SER A 65 21.89 4.84 -17.91
N VAL A 66 20.89 4.02 -17.58
CA VAL A 66 21.06 2.58 -17.35
C VAL A 66 20.95 1.82 -18.68
N THR A 67 19.97 2.22 -19.52
CA THR A 67 19.73 1.65 -20.85
C THR A 67 19.26 2.74 -21.80
N GLY A 68 19.09 2.42 -23.10
CA GLY A 68 18.56 3.36 -24.09
C GLY A 68 17.09 3.78 -23.90
N PHE A 69 16.42 3.27 -22.86
CA PHE A 69 15.01 3.60 -22.56
C PHE A 69 14.72 3.81 -21.06
N PHE A 70 15.76 3.71 -20.21
CA PHE A 70 15.62 3.81 -18.75
C PHE A 70 16.80 4.55 -18.13
N ASN A 71 16.50 5.57 -17.32
CA ASN A 71 17.46 6.34 -16.55
C ASN A 71 17.12 6.28 -15.07
N ILE A 72 18.13 6.43 -14.22
CA ILE A 72 17.96 6.78 -12.81
C ILE A 72 18.28 8.27 -12.71
N VAL A 73 17.34 9.05 -12.19
CA VAL A 73 17.44 10.52 -12.09
C VAL A 73 17.11 10.97 -10.67
N ARG A 74 17.41 12.22 -10.34
CA ARG A 74 16.86 12.84 -9.14
C ARG A 74 15.93 13.99 -9.52
N VAL A 75 14.64 13.80 -9.31
CA VAL A 75 13.59 14.79 -9.57
C VAL A 75 12.80 15.04 -8.30
N HIS A 76 12.37 16.28 -8.07
CA HIS A 76 11.50 16.65 -6.96
C HIS A 76 10.08 16.88 -7.50
N ASN A 77 9.12 16.13 -6.96
CA ASN A 77 7.71 16.21 -7.32
C ASN A 77 6.92 16.90 -6.21
N GLU A 78 6.58 18.16 -6.41
CA GLU A 78 5.80 18.96 -5.45
C GLU A 78 4.30 18.64 -5.46
N GLY A 79 3.87 17.65 -6.25
CA GLY A 79 2.47 17.28 -6.45
C GLY A 79 1.94 17.67 -7.83
N ALA A 80 2.82 18.04 -8.75
CA ALA A 80 2.50 18.36 -10.14
C ALA A 80 2.57 17.10 -11.01
N ALA A 81 1.65 16.16 -10.86
CA ALA A 81 1.41 15.19 -11.91
C ALA A 81 1.02 15.97 -13.19
N PHE A 82 1.85 15.89 -14.24
CA PHE A 82 1.61 16.54 -15.54
C PHE A 82 1.62 18.09 -15.54
N SER A 83 2.41 18.74 -14.69
CA SER A 83 2.55 20.21 -14.62
C SER A 83 1.25 20.98 -14.30
N PHE A 84 0.13 20.33 -14.12
CA PHE A 84 -1.19 20.96 -13.94
C PHE A 84 -1.29 21.78 -12.63
N LEU A 85 -0.46 21.51 -11.64
CA LEU A 85 -0.43 22.21 -10.36
C LEU A 85 0.96 22.77 -10.01
N ALA A 86 1.88 22.88 -10.98
CA ALA A 86 3.27 23.30 -10.72
C ALA A 86 3.36 24.71 -10.08
N ASP A 87 2.44 25.64 -10.46
CA ASP A 87 2.46 27.05 -10.03
C ASP A 87 1.43 27.37 -8.92
N ALA A 88 0.88 26.41 -8.23
CA ALA A 88 -0.25 26.61 -7.32
C ALA A 88 0.13 27.04 -5.87
N GLY A 89 1.30 27.61 -5.65
CA GLY A 89 1.65 28.30 -4.39
C GLY A 89 1.88 27.38 -3.17
N GLY A 90 2.18 26.07 -3.37
CA GLY A 90 2.63 25.17 -2.31
C GLY A 90 1.53 24.49 -1.46
N TRP A 91 0.25 24.80 -1.66
CA TRP A 91 -0.86 24.14 -0.95
C TRP A 91 -1.00 22.67 -1.33
N GLN A 92 -0.54 22.28 -2.52
CA GLN A 92 -0.57 20.91 -3.05
C GLN A 92 0.10 19.91 -2.10
N ARG A 93 1.22 20.31 -1.49
CA ARG A 93 1.92 19.52 -0.47
C ARG A 93 0.95 19.03 0.60
N TRP A 94 0.20 19.96 1.20
CA TRP A 94 -0.72 19.63 2.29
C TRP A 94 -1.96 18.88 1.81
N PHE A 95 -2.47 19.21 0.64
CA PHE A 95 -3.59 18.50 0.03
C PHE A 95 -3.27 17.01 -0.18
N PHE A 96 -2.14 16.69 -0.83
CA PHE A 96 -1.74 15.31 -1.04
C PHE A 96 -1.31 14.61 0.26
N THR A 97 -0.75 15.32 1.21
CA THR A 97 -0.45 14.79 2.56
C THR A 97 -1.72 14.35 3.26
N VAL A 98 -2.75 15.20 3.29
CA VAL A 98 -4.04 14.87 3.91
C VAL A 98 -4.70 13.68 3.23
N ILE A 99 -4.75 13.65 1.88
CA ILE A 99 -5.28 12.50 1.15
C ILE A 99 -4.52 11.23 1.51
N GLY A 100 -3.19 11.25 1.53
CA GLY A 100 -2.36 10.10 1.88
C GLY A 100 -2.60 9.61 3.30
N VAL A 101 -2.73 10.50 4.28
CA VAL A 101 -3.03 10.15 5.68
C VAL A 101 -4.43 9.54 5.80
N VAL A 102 -5.44 10.16 5.18
CA VAL A 102 -6.82 9.63 5.19
C VAL A 102 -6.86 8.25 4.55
N ALA A 103 -6.22 8.07 3.39
CA ALA A 103 -6.11 6.78 2.74
C ALA A 103 -5.43 5.74 3.64
N ALA A 104 -4.32 6.09 4.30
CA ALA A 104 -3.61 5.17 5.20
C ALA A 104 -4.50 4.71 6.37
N VAL A 105 -5.25 5.63 7.01
CA VAL A 105 -6.17 5.30 8.11
C VAL A 105 -7.28 4.36 7.63
N LEU A 106 -7.90 4.66 6.49
CA LEU A 106 -8.96 3.82 5.92
C LEU A 106 -8.43 2.43 5.55
N ILE A 107 -7.24 2.35 4.95
CA ILE A 107 -6.62 1.08 4.56
C ILE A 107 -6.28 0.24 5.78
N LEU A 108 -5.75 0.82 6.85
CA LEU A 108 -5.48 0.10 8.10
C LEU A 108 -6.77 -0.49 8.70
N TRP A 109 -7.86 0.27 8.69
CA TRP A 109 -9.16 -0.22 9.12
C TRP A 109 -9.67 -1.36 8.23
N MET A 110 -9.60 -1.22 6.90
CA MET A 110 -10.02 -2.26 5.94
C MET A 110 -9.15 -3.52 6.08
N LEU A 111 -7.85 -3.37 6.24
CA LEU A 111 -6.91 -4.48 6.38
C LEU A 111 -7.19 -5.31 7.63
N LYS A 112 -7.56 -4.65 8.75
CA LYS A 112 -7.97 -5.34 9.98
C LYS A 112 -9.21 -6.21 9.77
N SER A 113 -10.18 -5.73 8.98
CA SER A 113 -11.44 -6.42 8.70
C SER A 113 -11.32 -7.53 7.65
N HIS A 114 -10.37 -7.43 6.73
CA HIS A 114 -10.27 -8.28 5.53
C HIS A 114 -8.96 -9.06 5.43
N ALA A 115 -8.17 -9.18 6.51
CA ALA A 115 -6.84 -9.81 6.51
C ALA A 115 -6.79 -11.24 5.96
N GLY A 116 -7.93 -11.95 5.92
CA GLY A 116 -8.06 -13.30 5.34
C GLY A 116 -8.15 -13.32 3.80
N GLN A 117 -8.44 -12.20 3.15
CA GLN A 117 -8.56 -12.08 1.69
C GLN A 117 -7.20 -11.73 1.10
N LYS A 118 -6.44 -12.75 0.68
CA LYS A 118 -5.01 -12.62 0.37
C LYS A 118 -4.71 -11.55 -0.69
N LEU A 119 -5.38 -11.60 -1.86
CA LEU A 119 -5.12 -10.66 -2.95
C LEU A 119 -5.54 -9.23 -2.57
N PHE A 120 -6.71 -9.09 -1.97
CA PHE A 120 -7.21 -7.83 -1.46
C PHE A 120 -6.29 -7.22 -0.39
N SER A 121 -5.85 -8.02 0.58
CA SER A 121 -4.96 -7.55 1.64
C SER A 121 -3.55 -7.21 1.14
N PHE A 122 -3.02 -7.96 0.17
CA PHE A 122 -1.77 -7.63 -0.51
C PHE A 122 -1.88 -6.28 -1.22
N ALA A 123 -2.96 -6.07 -1.97
CA ALA A 123 -3.23 -4.81 -2.64
C ALA A 123 -3.28 -3.63 -1.67
N LEU A 124 -3.99 -3.79 -0.55
CA LEU A 124 -4.05 -2.79 0.52
C LEU A 124 -2.68 -2.50 1.14
N ALA A 125 -1.85 -3.54 1.38
CA ALA A 125 -0.50 -3.37 1.92
C ALA A 125 0.40 -2.58 0.96
N CYS A 126 0.31 -2.82 -0.35
CA CYS A 126 1.02 -2.07 -1.38
C CYS A 126 0.60 -0.59 -1.41
N ILE A 127 -0.72 -0.30 -1.41
CA ILE A 127 -1.20 1.09 -1.42
C ILE A 127 -0.85 1.80 -0.11
N LEU A 128 -0.95 1.12 1.03
CA LEU A 128 -0.60 1.67 2.34
C LEU A 128 0.86 2.11 2.38
N SER A 129 1.77 1.23 1.94
CA SER A 129 3.21 1.53 1.94
C SER A 129 3.56 2.72 1.06
N GLY A 130 3.00 2.76 -0.16
CA GLY A 130 3.25 3.87 -1.09
C GLY A 130 2.63 5.19 -0.63
N ALA A 131 1.41 5.15 -0.09
CA ALA A 131 0.78 6.35 0.48
C ALA A 131 1.61 6.93 1.64
N ILE A 132 2.05 6.08 2.58
CA ILE A 132 2.88 6.53 3.71
C ILE A 132 4.25 7.02 3.23
N GLY A 133 4.91 6.33 2.29
CA GLY A 133 6.20 6.72 1.74
C GLY A 133 6.17 8.14 1.16
N ASN A 134 5.18 8.41 0.32
CA ASN A 134 5.00 9.74 -0.29
C ASN A 134 4.51 10.82 0.72
N VAL A 135 3.82 10.43 1.79
CA VAL A 135 3.47 11.34 2.90
C VAL A 135 4.71 11.73 3.68
N ILE A 136 5.59 10.78 4.01
CA ILE A 136 6.85 11.04 4.73
C ILE A 136 7.69 12.08 3.97
N ASP A 137 7.90 11.89 2.68
CA ASP A 137 8.66 12.83 1.85
C ASP A 137 8.05 14.24 1.88
N ARG A 138 6.72 14.34 1.70
CA ARG A 138 6.03 15.63 1.73
C ARG A 138 6.11 16.33 3.07
N VAL A 139 6.04 15.59 4.17
CA VAL A 139 6.15 16.17 5.52
C VAL A 139 7.57 16.61 5.82
N LEU A 140 8.58 15.85 5.41
CA LEU A 140 9.99 16.15 5.71
C LEU A 140 10.58 17.19 4.77
N TYR A 141 10.34 17.03 3.45
CA TYR A 141 11.04 17.81 2.41
C TYR A 141 10.14 18.80 1.67
N GLY A 142 8.83 18.60 1.70
CA GLY A 142 7.87 19.42 0.94
C GLY A 142 7.55 18.88 -0.45
N TYR A 143 8.31 17.91 -0.94
CA TYR A 143 8.19 17.26 -2.24
C TYR A 143 8.38 15.75 -2.10
N VAL A 144 8.09 15.00 -3.15
CA VAL A 144 8.41 13.58 -3.27
C VAL A 144 9.66 13.43 -4.12
N VAL A 145 10.56 12.49 -3.75
CA VAL A 145 11.74 12.16 -4.54
C VAL A 145 11.37 11.10 -5.56
N ASP A 146 11.44 11.47 -6.87
CA ASP A 146 11.20 10.56 -8.00
C ASP A 146 12.51 10.27 -8.72
N PHE A 147 12.70 9.02 -9.17
CA PHE A 147 14.01 8.61 -9.70
C PHE A 147 13.97 7.56 -10.82
N LEU A 148 12.84 6.94 -11.11
CA LEU A 148 12.68 5.99 -12.20
C LEU A 148 12.14 6.75 -13.42
N ASP A 149 12.99 6.97 -14.42
CA ASP A 149 12.66 7.69 -15.66
C ASP A 149 12.69 6.73 -16.84
N PHE A 150 11.52 6.39 -17.38
CA PHE A 150 11.38 5.63 -18.60
C PHE A 150 11.14 6.55 -19.78
N HIS A 151 11.87 6.33 -20.88
CA HIS A 151 11.77 7.18 -22.05
C HIS A 151 11.83 6.39 -23.36
N LEU A 152 11.23 6.96 -24.37
CA LEU A 152 11.35 6.50 -25.75
C LEU A 152 11.78 7.67 -26.62
N ARG A 153 13.05 7.67 -27.03
CA ARG A 153 13.69 8.81 -27.73
C ARG A 153 13.61 10.08 -26.86
N SER A 154 12.94 11.14 -27.35
CA SER A 154 12.74 12.42 -26.65
C SER A 154 11.48 12.47 -25.76
N TRP A 155 10.65 11.44 -25.78
CA TRP A 155 9.46 11.38 -24.92
C TRP A 155 9.79 10.66 -23.61
N HIS A 156 9.56 11.34 -22.49
CA HIS A 156 9.76 10.78 -21.15
C HIS A 156 8.42 10.53 -20.47
N PHE A 157 8.26 9.36 -19.89
CA PHE A 157 7.20 9.13 -18.93
C PHE A 157 7.52 9.92 -17.65
N PRO A 158 6.55 10.54 -16.98
CA PRO A 158 6.82 11.22 -15.71
C PRO A 158 7.60 10.33 -14.75
N ALA A 159 8.71 10.85 -14.23
CA ALA A 159 9.52 10.08 -13.28
C ALA A 159 8.68 9.69 -12.05
N PHE A 160 8.95 8.53 -11.49
CA PHE A 160 8.25 7.96 -10.34
C PHE A 160 9.22 7.20 -9.42
N ASN A 161 8.71 6.62 -8.33
CA ASN A 161 9.48 5.94 -7.30
C ASN A 161 8.88 4.57 -6.92
N ILE A 162 9.43 3.90 -5.90
CA ILE A 162 8.92 2.62 -5.41
C ILE A 162 7.53 2.77 -4.78
N ALA A 163 7.26 3.87 -4.07
CA ALA A 163 5.95 4.13 -3.48
C ALA A 163 4.85 4.20 -4.56
N ASP A 164 5.09 4.90 -5.68
CA ASP A 164 4.16 5.01 -6.79
C ASP A 164 3.96 3.67 -7.51
N SER A 165 5.05 2.91 -7.67
CA SER A 165 5.00 1.52 -8.19
C SER A 165 4.12 0.64 -7.31
N ALA A 166 4.27 0.73 -5.99
CA ALA A 166 3.48 -0.05 -5.04
C ALA A 166 2.00 0.36 -5.08
N ILE A 167 1.68 1.66 -5.13
CA ILE A 167 0.30 2.14 -5.30
C ILE A 167 -0.30 1.58 -6.58
N THR A 168 0.43 1.65 -7.69
CA THR A 168 -0.03 1.15 -8.99
C THR A 168 -0.29 -0.35 -8.98
N ILE A 169 0.66 -1.15 -8.46
CA ILE A 169 0.50 -2.61 -8.31
C ILE A 169 -0.70 -2.91 -7.41
N GLY A 170 -0.83 -2.21 -6.29
CA GLY A 170 -1.96 -2.37 -5.38
C GLY A 170 -3.29 -2.07 -6.05
N ALA A 171 -3.39 -0.99 -6.82
CA ALA A 171 -4.60 -0.64 -7.57
C ALA A 171 -4.97 -1.70 -8.61
N ILE A 172 -3.99 -2.22 -9.35
CA ILE A 172 -4.20 -3.32 -10.31
C ILE A 172 -4.70 -4.57 -9.58
N CYS A 173 -4.10 -4.92 -8.44
CA CYS A 173 -4.52 -6.08 -7.65
C CYS A 173 -5.95 -5.92 -7.08
N LEU A 174 -6.36 -4.70 -6.66
CA LEU A 174 -7.75 -4.45 -6.24
C LEU A 174 -8.75 -4.69 -7.37
N ILE A 175 -8.45 -4.15 -8.55
CA ILE A 175 -9.30 -4.35 -9.74
C ILE A 175 -9.38 -5.85 -10.08
N LEU A 176 -8.25 -6.55 -10.04
CA LEU A 176 -8.22 -7.99 -10.30
C LEU A 176 -9.02 -8.79 -9.28
N ASP A 177 -8.90 -8.47 -7.99
CA ASP A 177 -9.65 -9.13 -6.92
C ASP A 177 -11.16 -8.98 -7.14
N GLU A 178 -11.61 -7.77 -7.47
CA GLU A 178 -13.02 -7.49 -7.75
C GLU A 178 -13.53 -8.27 -8.98
N LEU A 179 -12.77 -8.29 -10.07
CA LEU A 179 -13.12 -9.04 -11.27
C LEU A 179 -13.23 -10.55 -11.00
N LEU A 180 -12.30 -11.11 -10.21
CA LEU A 180 -12.33 -12.52 -9.83
C LEU A 180 -13.50 -12.81 -8.89
N ARG A 181 -13.86 -11.89 -8.01
CA ARG A 181 -15.00 -12.02 -7.10
C ARG A 181 -16.32 -12.06 -7.87
N VAL A 182 -16.53 -11.13 -8.81
CA VAL A 182 -17.73 -11.08 -9.64
C VAL A 182 -17.88 -12.35 -10.48
N ARG A 183 -16.79 -12.91 -10.99
CA ARG A 183 -16.84 -14.18 -11.75
C ARG A 183 -17.25 -15.39 -10.91
N ARG A 184 -16.93 -15.41 -9.61
CA ARG A 184 -17.29 -16.53 -8.71
C ARG A 184 -18.75 -16.50 -8.25
N THR A 185 -19.42 -15.36 -8.38
CA THR A 185 -20.82 -15.16 -7.98
C THR A 185 -21.81 -15.36 -9.12
N ARG A 186 -21.31 -15.53 -10.35
CA ARG A 186 -22.07 -15.94 -11.55
C ARG A 186 -21.95 -17.43 -11.79
#